data_86acc5e66172bacb5c208498f576a058
#
_entry.id   86acc5e66172bacb5c208498f576a058
#
_cell.length_a   1.000
_cell.length_b   1.000
_cell.length_c   1.000
_cell.angle_alpha   90.00
_cell.angle_beta   90.00
_cell.angle_gamma   90.00
#
_symmetry.space_group_name_H-M   'P 1'
#
loop_
_entity.id
_entity.type
_entity.pdbx_description
1 polymer ?
#
loop_
_entity_poly.entity_id
_entity_poly.type
_entity_poly.pdbx_seq_one_letter_code
_entity_poly.pdbx_strand_id
1 'polypeptide(L)'
;MTTLCYAKRTCAIGIHVIMEEIGLPYDLRLIDLATGEQRLPEYKSINPKGKVPALVRKDGSILTEFVAISMWLSLNNPDKNLMPTDPERLVRTVEALDFIVGTVHMLSWRMW
;
A
#
# COMPACT_ATOMS: atom_id res chain seq x y z
N MET A 1 12.49 -0.28 11.70
CA MET A 1 11.46 0.68 11.28
C MET A 1 10.72 0.12 10.07
N THR A 2 9.45 0.45 9.94
CA THR A 2 8.66 0.03 8.78
C THR A 2 9.07 0.84 7.54
N THR A 3 9.23 0.19 6.40
CA THR A 3 9.62 0.85 5.14
C THR A 3 8.53 0.67 4.09
N LEU A 4 8.09 1.77 3.50
CA LEU A 4 7.18 1.76 2.35
C LEU A 4 7.99 1.80 1.06
N CYS A 5 7.88 0.74 0.25
CA CYS A 5 8.35 0.74 -1.13
C CYS A 5 7.27 1.38 -2.00
N TYR A 6 7.62 2.46 -2.69
CA TYR A 6 6.68 3.26 -3.47
C TYR A 6 7.28 3.69 -4.79
N ALA A 7 6.43 4.14 -5.69
CA ALA A 7 6.85 4.80 -6.92
C ALA A 7 5.97 6.04 -7.15
N LYS A 8 6.52 7.02 -7.82
CA LYS A 8 5.80 8.25 -8.16
C LYS A 8 4.62 7.93 -9.09
N ARG A 9 3.51 8.65 -8.91
CA ARG A 9 2.31 8.53 -9.74
C ARG A 9 1.68 7.14 -9.71
N THR A 10 1.73 6.48 -8.55
CA THR A 10 1.10 5.17 -8.35
C THR A 10 0.13 5.22 -7.17
N CYS A 11 -0.66 4.17 -6.99
CA CYS A 11 -1.58 4.08 -5.85
C CYS A 11 -0.85 4.03 -4.49
N ALA A 12 0.46 3.80 -4.48
CA ALA A 12 1.26 3.83 -3.26
C ALA A 12 1.14 5.15 -2.49
N ILE A 13 0.76 6.25 -3.18
CA ILE A 13 0.50 7.54 -2.52
C ILE A 13 -0.59 7.43 -1.44
N GLY A 14 -1.60 6.59 -1.66
CA GLY A 14 -2.66 6.38 -0.66
C GLY A 14 -2.14 5.73 0.61
N ILE A 15 -1.22 4.78 0.49
CA ILE A 15 -0.56 4.19 1.66
C ILE A 15 0.32 5.22 2.37
N HIS A 16 1.04 6.05 1.61
CA HIS A 16 1.86 7.12 2.17
C HIS A 16 0.99 8.09 3.00
N VAL A 17 -0.18 8.47 2.46
CA VAL A 17 -1.14 9.32 3.19
C VAL A 17 -1.59 8.67 4.50
N ILE A 18 -1.91 7.38 4.48
CA ILE A 18 -2.31 6.65 5.69
C ILE A 18 -1.17 6.68 6.73
N MET A 19 0.06 6.45 6.30
CA MET A 19 1.22 6.48 7.21
C MET A 19 1.45 7.86 7.81
N GLU A 20 1.25 8.94 7.04
CA GLU A 20 1.31 10.31 7.55
C GLU A 20 0.19 10.58 8.56
N GLU A 21 -1.03 10.11 8.31
CA GLU A 21 -2.16 10.24 9.26
C GLU A 21 -1.90 9.49 10.56
N ILE A 22 -1.24 8.34 10.50
CA ILE A 22 -0.86 7.58 11.70
C ILE A 22 0.22 8.32 12.50
N GLY A 23 1.17 8.95 11.83
CA GLY A 23 2.19 9.78 12.45
C GLY A 23 3.33 9.03 13.15
N LEU A 24 3.43 7.71 12.96
CA LEU A 24 4.58 6.95 13.47
C LEU A 24 5.77 7.05 12.50
N PRO A 25 7.01 6.96 13.02
CA PRO A 25 8.19 6.98 12.14
C PRO A 25 8.21 5.82 11.16
N TYR A 26 8.60 6.11 9.92
CA TYR A 26 8.76 5.11 8.85
C TYR A 26 9.83 5.57 7.86
N ASP A 27 10.33 4.63 7.07
CA ASP A 27 11.25 4.89 5.97
C ASP A 27 10.53 4.79 4.62
N LEU A 28 11.10 5.44 3.62
CA LEU A 28 10.63 5.39 2.25
C LEU A 28 11.70 4.80 1.34
N ARG A 29 11.30 3.90 0.46
CA ARG A 29 12.15 3.39 -0.61
C ARG A 29 11.48 3.65 -1.96
N LEU A 30 12.05 4.57 -2.72
CA LEU A 30 11.61 4.85 -4.08
C LEU A 30 12.04 3.73 -5.02
N ILE A 31 11.10 3.24 -5.81
CA ILE A 31 11.35 2.28 -6.89
C ILE A 31 11.18 3.01 -8.22
N ASP A 32 12.22 3.01 -9.03
CA ASP A 32 12.19 3.68 -10.32
C ASP A 32 11.55 2.79 -11.39
N LEU A 33 10.26 3.02 -11.63
CA LEU A 33 9.52 2.25 -12.64
C LEU A 33 10.00 2.57 -14.07
N ALA A 34 10.50 3.78 -14.30
CA ALA A 34 10.95 4.19 -15.63
C ALA A 34 12.17 3.40 -16.09
N THR A 35 13.06 3.06 -15.16
CA THR A 35 14.25 2.24 -15.45
C THR A 35 13.99 0.74 -15.34
N GLY A 36 12.79 0.34 -14.92
CA GLY A 36 12.44 -1.08 -14.75
C GLY A 36 12.94 -1.69 -13.44
N GLU A 37 13.23 -0.87 -12.42
CA GLU A 37 13.75 -1.34 -11.13
C GLU A 37 12.85 -2.40 -10.48
N GLN A 38 11.53 -2.31 -10.68
CA GLN A 38 10.56 -3.28 -10.16
C GLN A 38 10.76 -4.69 -10.72
N ARG A 39 11.49 -4.84 -11.83
CA ARG A 39 11.77 -6.12 -12.49
C ARG A 39 13.12 -6.70 -12.10
N LEU A 40 13.96 -5.92 -11.44
CA LEU A 40 15.29 -6.37 -11.03
C LEU A 40 15.20 -7.39 -9.89
N PRO A 41 16.14 -8.35 -9.83
CA PRO A 41 16.15 -9.36 -8.78
C PRO A 41 16.14 -8.78 -7.37
N GLU A 42 16.79 -7.66 -7.16
CA GLU A 42 16.85 -6.98 -5.86
C GLU A 42 15.44 -6.61 -5.37
N TYR A 43 14.63 -5.95 -6.20
CA TYR A 43 13.26 -5.62 -5.79
C TYR A 43 12.35 -6.85 -5.79
N LYS A 44 12.53 -7.78 -6.72
CA LYS A 44 11.73 -9.02 -6.75
C LYS A 44 11.98 -9.91 -5.54
N SER A 45 13.11 -9.78 -4.86
CA SER A 45 13.32 -10.45 -3.58
C SER A 45 12.41 -9.88 -2.47
N ILE A 46 12.00 -8.63 -2.60
CA ILE A 46 11.03 -7.98 -1.72
C ILE A 46 9.60 -8.33 -2.16
N ASN A 47 9.28 -8.04 -3.42
CA ASN A 47 7.97 -8.34 -3.98
C ASN A 47 8.10 -9.09 -5.31
N PRO A 48 7.90 -10.42 -5.33
CA PRO A 48 8.01 -11.21 -6.55
C PRO A 48 7.06 -10.78 -7.68
N LYS A 49 5.96 -10.10 -7.35
CA LYS A 49 5.01 -9.57 -8.32
C LYS A 49 5.57 -8.36 -9.08
N GLY A 50 6.66 -7.75 -8.59
CA GLY A 50 7.28 -6.60 -9.22
C GLY A 50 6.39 -5.37 -9.24
N LYS A 51 5.62 -5.13 -8.16
CA LYS A 51 4.66 -4.03 -8.06
C LYS A 51 4.86 -3.24 -6.77
N VAL A 52 4.37 -2.01 -6.76
CA VAL A 52 4.26 -1.16 -5.58
C VAL A 52 2.77 -0.87 -5.30
N PRO A 53 2.37 -0.61 -4.05
CA PRO A 53 3.21 -0.57 -2.84
C PRO A 53 3.61 -1.95 -2.33
N ALA A 54 4.70 -1.97 -1.56
CA ALA A 54 5.06 -3.08 -0.71
C ALA A 54 5.51 -2.51 0.63
N LEU A 55 5.15 -3.16 1.72
CA LEU A 55 5.48 -2.71 3.06
C LEU A 55 6.42 -3.72 3.71
N VAL A 56 7.64 -3.29 4.01
CA VAL A 56 8.60 -4.08 4.79
C VAL A 56 8.38 -3.74 6.26
N ARG A 57 7.88 -4.70 7.04
CA ARG A 57 7.54 -4.48 8.45
C ARG A 57 8.78 -4.57 9.33
N LYS A 58 8.64 -4.15 10.60
CA LYS A 58 9.75 -4.13 11.56
C LYS A 58 10.44 -5.47 11.76
N ASP A 59 9.69 -6.56 11.66
CA ASP A 59 10.21 -7.93 11.81
C ASP A 59 10.84 -8.50 10.53
N GLY A 60 10.91 -7.68 9.47
CA GLY A 60 11.43 -8.06 8.17
C GLY A 60 10.41 -8.74 7.26
N SER A 61 9.23 -9.05 7.75
CA SER A 61 8.16 -9.63 6.93
C SER A 61 7.60 -8.59 5.96
N ILE A 62 7.08 -9.06 4.84
CA ILE A 62 6.62 -8.20 3.75
C ILE A 62 5.13 -8.36 3.56
N LEU A 63 4.43 -7.24 3.44
CA LEU A 63 3.03 -7.19 3.11
C LEU A 63 2.87 -6.46 1.77
N THR A 64 2.07 -7.03 0.88
CA THR A 64 1.79 -6.47 -0.44
C THR A 64 0.28 -6.26 -0.60
N GLU A 65 -0.12 -5.60 -1.66
CA GLU A 65 -1.49 -5.21 -2.02
C GLU A 65 -2.03 -4.04 -1.21
N PHE A 66 -2.54 -3.06 -1.92
CA PHE A 66 -3.01 -1.80 -1.33
C PHE A 66 -4.04 -2.01 -0.22
N VAL A 67 -5.07 -2.81 -0.47
CA VAL A 67 -6.15 -3.02 0.50
C VAL A 67 -5.63 -3.74 1.75
N ALA A 68 -4.78 -4.75 1.58
CA ALA A 68 -4.20 -5.49 2.69
C ALA A 68 -3.30 -4.60 3.57
N ILE A 69 -2.48 -3.76 2.94
CA ILE A 69 -1.61 -2.81 3.65
C ILE A 69 -2.45 -1.78 4.40
N SER A 70 -3.48 -1.23 3.73
CA SER A 70 -4.41 -0.27 4.36
C SER A 70 -5.08 -0.84 5.58
N MET A 71 -5.57 -2.08 5.50
CA MET A 71 -6.20 -2.76 6.62
C MET A 71 -5.21 -3.00 7.76
N TRP A 72 -4.02 -3.50 7.45
CA TRP A 72 -3.01 -3.77 8.47
C TRP A 72 -2.62 -2.49 9.23
N LEU A 73 -2.37 -1.41 8.52
CA LEU A 73 -2.03 -0.13 9.13
C LEU A 73 -3.17 0.40 10.00
N SER A 74 -4.40 0.34 9.50
CA SER A 74 -5.58 0.87 10.21
C SER A 74 -5.92 0.06 11.44
N LEU A 75 -5.91 -1.27 11.35
CA LEU A 75 -6.27 -2.16 12.45
C LEU A 75 -5.20 -2.18 13.56
N ASN A 76 -3.94 -1.92 13.21
CA ASN A 76 -2.87 -1.82 14.19
C ASN A 76 -2.75 -0.42 14.84
N ASN A 77 -3.55 0.55 14.39
CA ASN A 77 -3.60 1.90 14.93
C ASN A 77 -5.06 2.32 15.15
N PRO A 78 -5.81 1.61 16.02
CA PRO A 78 -7.25 1.82 16.20
C PRO A 78 -7.61 3.20 16.73
N ASP A 79 -6.70 3.86 17.46
CA ASP A 79 -6.85 5.21 17.98
C ASP A 79 -7.01 6.27 16.88
N LYS A 80 -6.59 5.95 15.66
CA LYS A 80 -6.68 6.88 14.51
C LYS A 80 -8.02 6.81 13.78
N ASN A 81 -8.86 5.83 14.07
CA ASN A 81 -10.20 5.69 13.50
C ASN A 81 -10.23 5.72 11.96
N LEU A 82 -9.23 5.11 11.32
CA LEU A 82 -9.10 5.12 9.86
C LEU A 82 -10.01 4.11 9.17
N MET A 83 -10.44 3.09 9.91
CA MET A 83 -11.27 2.02 9.37
C MET A 83 -12.26 1.54 10.43
N PRO A 84 -13.54 1.25 10.05
CA PRO A 84 -14.51 0.70 10.98
C PRO A 84 -14.06 -0.67 11.49
N THR A 85 -14.43 -0.99 12.74
CA THR A 85 -14.20 -2.32 13.34
C THR A 85 -15.46 -3.19 13.34
N ASP A 86 -16.63 -2.58 13.18
CA ASP A 86 -17.89 -3.30 12.98
C ASP A 86 -17.83 -4.15 11.69
N PRO A 87 -18.15 -5.45 11.75
CA PRO A 87 -17.96 -6.34 10.59
C PRO A 87 -18.67 -5.88 9.31
N GLU A 88 -19.91 -5.42 9.40
CA GLU A 88 -20.64 -4.99 8.21
C GLU A 88 -20.06 -3.71 7.60
N ARG A 89 -19.73 -2.74 8.44
CA ARG A 89 -19.12 -1.48 7.97
C ARG A 89 -17.70 -1.72 7.46
N LEU A 90 -16.98 -2.63 8.10
CA LEU A 90 -15.63 -3.00 7.66
C LEU A 90 -15.66 -3.61 6.26
N VAL A 91 -16.54 -4.58 6.02
CA VAL A 91 -16.60 -5.24 4.70
C VAL A 91 -17.06 -4.26 3.61
N ARG A 92 -17.96 -3.32 3.92
CA ARG A 92 -18.36 -2.27 2.97
C ARG A 92 -17.21 -1.32 2.66
N THR A 93 -16.39 -1.01 3.66
CA THR A 93 -15.18 -0.20 3.45
C THR A 93 -14.18 -0.91 2.54
N VAL A 94 -13.95 -2.20 2.78
CA VAL A 94 -13.07 -3.02 1.93
C VAL A 94 -13.62 -3.14 0.50
N GLU A 95 -14.93 -3.33 0.35
CA GLU A 95 -15.58 -3.34 -0.97
C GLU A 95 -15.32 -2.05 -1.73
N ALA A 96 -15.46 -0.90 -1.07
CA ALA A 96 -15.21 0.40 -1.68
C ALA A 96 -13.73 0.58 -2.05
N LEU A 97 -12.82 0.20 -1.16
CA LEU A 97 -11.37 0.27 -1.43
C LEU A 97 -10.99 -0.62 -2.61
N ASP A 98 -11.47 -1.83 -2.63
CA ASP A 98 -11.16 -2.77 -3.71
C ASP A 98 -11.68 -2.28 -5.07
N PHE A 99 -12.90 -1.71 -5.08
CA PHE A 99 -13.45 -1.09 -6.29
C PHE A 99 -12.60 0.09 -6.76
N ILE A 100 -12.21 0.99 -5.83
CA ILE A 100 -11.42 2.17 -6.18
C ILE A 100 -10.05 1.76 -6.73
N VAL A 101 -9.34 0.89 -6.05
CA VAL A 101 -7.98 0.50 -6.41
C VAL A 101 -7.96 -0.51 -7.56
N GLY A 102 -8.81 -1.52 -7.51
CA GLY A 102 -8.83 -2.62 -8.48
C GLY A 102 -9.50 -2.26 -9.80
N THR A 103 -10.51 -1.37 -9.78
CA THR A 103 -11.29 -1.03 -10.97
C THR A 103 -11.04 0.40 -11.41
N VAL A 104 -11.34 1.39 -10.58
CA VAL A 104 -11.29 2.81 -10.97
C VAL A 104 -9.88 3.24 -11.31
N HIS A 105 -8.93 2.99 -10.41
CA HIS A 105 -7.54 3.37 -10.60
C HIS A 105 -6.92 2.65 -11.82
N MET A 106 -7.13 1.35 -11.94
CA MET A 106 -6.56 0.56 -13.02
C MET A 106 -7.14 0.92 -14.39
N LEU A 107 -8.42 1.24 -14.47
CA LEU A 107 -9.04 1.70 -15.73
C LEU A 107 -8.55 3.07 -16.14
N SER A 108 -8.39 3.99 -15.20
CA SER A 108 -7.92 5.35 -15.52
C SER A 108 -6.51 5.34 -16.11
N TRP A 109 -5.65 4.42 -15.71
CA TRP A 109 -4.32 4.25 -16.32
C TRP A 109 -4.35 3.76 -17.76
N ARG A 110 -5.39 3.02 -18.12
CA ARG A 110 -5.55 2.52 -19.51
C ARG A 110 -6.12 3.56 -20.47
N MET A 111 -6.69 4.64 -19.92
CA MET A 111 -7.29 5.73 -20.72
C MET A 111 -6.29 6.82 -21.10
N TRP A 112 -5.10 6.76 -20.57
CA TRP A 112 -4.00 7.68 -20.82
C TRP A 112 -2.82 6.95 -21.48
#